data_535878b8e6f690ab818e5bb49a6f80e8
#
_entry.id   535878b8e6f690ab818e5bb49a6f80e8
#
_cell.length_a   1.000
_cell.length_b   1.000
_cell.length_c   1.000
_cell.angle_alpha   90.00
_cell.angle_beta   90.00
_cell.angle_gamma   90.00
#
_symmetry.space_group_name_H-M   'P 1'
#
loop_
_entity.id
_entity.type
_entity.pdbx_description
1 polymer ?
#
loop_
_entity_poly.entity_id
_entity_poly.type
_entity_poly.pdbx_seq_one_letter_code
_entity_poly.pdbx_strand_id
1 'polypeptide(L)'
;TQTYERDIAAELIRAACMDLLEDELPYSIAVRTDEYSERENGTVYIKATIFVERDAQKAIVIGRNGEMIKRIGTLARTEIEAMNGKKVFLELYVKTRKNWKNDPAFLREVGFTGKGS
;
A
#
# COMPACT_ATOMS: atom_id res chain seq x y z
N THR A 1 0.10 12.10 -14.92
CA THR A 1 1.33 11.36 -15.07
C THR A 1 1.38 10.19 -14.12
N GLN A 2 2.39 9.37 -14.28
CA GLN A 2 2.52 8.19 -13.42
C GLN A 2 2.75 8.54 -11.97
N THR A 3 3.40 9.65 -11.68
CA THR A 3 3.64 10.04 -10.30
C THR A 3 2.33 10.21 -9.54
N TYR A 4 1.40 10.92 -10.16
CA TYR A 4 0.09 11.13 -9.55
C TYR A 4 -0.64 9.79 -9.35
N GLU A 5 -0.62 8.96 -10.38
CA GLU A 5 -1.31 7.68 -10.32
C GLU A 5 -0.70 6.75 -9.28
N ARG A 6 0.63 6.76 -9.17
CA ARG A 6 1.31 5.95 -8.16
C ARG A 6 0.93 6.41 -6.76
N ASP A 7 0.86 7.72 -6.55
CA ASP A 7 0.49 8.25 -5.24
C ASP A 7 -0.94 7.90 -4.88
N ILE A 8 -1.85 7.99 -5.84
CA ILE A 8 -3.24 7.62 -5.59
C ILE A 8 -3.35 6.13 -5.26
N ALA A 9 -2.64 5.29 -6.00
CA ALA A 9 -2.67 3.86 -5.72
C ALA A 9 -2.19 3.57 -4.30
N ALA A 10 -1.09 4.20 -3.88
CA ALA A 10 -0.58 4.01 -2.53
C ALA A 10 -1.59 4.46 -1.49
N GLU A 11 -2.28 5.59 -1.74
CA GLU A 11 -3.29 6.08 -0.81
C GLU A 11 -4.47 5.12 -0.71
N LEU A 12 -4.90 4.55 -1.81
CA LEU A 12 -6.03 3.62 -1.78
C LEU A 12 -5.65 2.32 -1.09
N ILE A 13 -4.40 1.88 -1.25
CA ILE A 13 -3.93 0.72 -0.51
C ILE A 13 -3.89 1.02 0.98
N ARG A 14 -3.39 2.19 1.35
CA ARG A 14 -3.36 2.59 2.75
C ARG A 14 -4.77 2.68 3.33
N ALA A 15 -5.71 3.21 2.55
CA ALA A 15 -7.10 3.29 3.00
C ALA A 15 -7.69 1.90 3.24
N ALA A 16 -7.36 0.94 2.40
CA ALA A 16 -7.80 -0.44 2.61
C ALA A 16 -7.25 -0.99 3.93
N CYS A 17 -5.99 -0.69 4.22
CA CYS A 17 -5.41 -1.08 5.50
C CYS A 17 -6.14 -0.42 6.66
N MET A 18 -6.50 0.86 6.51
CA MET A 18 -7.27 1.56 7.54
C MET A 18 -8.59 0.87 7.81
N ASP A 19 -9.24 0.37 6.76
CA ASP A 19 -10.54 -0.27 6.92
C ASP A 19 -10.45 -1.65 7.55
N LEU A 20 -9.37 -2.37 7.30
CA LEU A 20 -9.31 -3.78 7.65
C LEU A 20 -8.43 -4.10 8.85
N LEU A 21 -7.45 -3.27 9.14
CA LEU A 21 -6.57 -3.50 10.29
C LEU A 21 -7.12 -2.80 11.51
N GLU A 22 -6.76 -3.30 12.69
CA GLU A 22 -7.38 -2.85 13.93
C GLU A 22 -6.39 -2.13 14.82
N ASP A 23 -6.95 -1.48 15.84
CA ASP A 23 -6.21 -0.78 16.89
C ASP A 23 -5.33 0.31 16.28
N GLU A 24 -4.07 0.36 16.65
CA GLU A 24 -3.17 1.41 16.16
C GLU A 24 -2.39 1.00 14.93
N LEU A 25 -2.52 -0.25 14.52
CA LEU A 25 -1.72 -0.75 13.42
C LEU A 25 -1.89 0.05 12.13
N PRO A 26 -3.12 0.42 11.74
CA PRO A 26 -3.27 1.18 10.49
C PRO A 26 -2.53 2.50 10.49
N TYR A 27 -2.24 3.05 11.67
CA TYR A 27 -1.53 4.31 11.78
C TYR A 27 -0.01 4.11 11.84
N SER A 28 0.44 2.87 11.79
CA SER A 28 1.86 2.54 11.89
C SER A 28 2.41 1.94 10.61
N ILE A 29 1.70 2.14 9.50
CA ILE A 29 2.13 1.60 8.22
C ILE A 29 2.42 2.71 7.24
N ALA A 30 3.25 2.39 6.26
CA ALA A 30 3.48 3.26 5.11
C ALA A 30 3.35 2.39 3.87
N VAL A 31 2.97 3.00 2.76
CA VAL A 31 2.79 2.27 1.51
C VAL A 31 3.59 2.97 0.41
N ARG A 32 4.33 2.18 -0.37
CA ARG A 32 5.08 2.70 -1.49
C ARG A 32 4.67 1.92 -2.73
N THR A 33 4.32 2.63 -3.79
CA THR A 33 4.08 2.01 -5.08
C THR A 33 5.42 1.79 -5.75
N ASP A 34 5.77 0.54 -5.99
CA ASP A 34 7.06 0.19 -6.60
C ASP A 34 7.00 0.19 -8.11
N GLU A 35 5.87 -0.21 -8.65
CA GLU A 35 5.70 -0.26 -10.10
C GLU A 35 4.26 0.06 -10.45
N TYR A 36 4.08 0.82 -11.51
CA TYR A 36 2.76 1.15 -12.06
C TYR A 36 2.93 1.18 -13.56
N SER A 37 2.38 0.20 -14.25
CA SER A 37 2.56 0.15 -15.70
C SER A 37 1.27 -0.32 -16.37
N GLU A 38 0.93 0.35 -17.46
CA GLU A 38 -0.23 -0.02 -18.25
C GLU A 38 0.23 -0.97 -19.34
N ARG A 39 -0.39 -2.14 -19.40
CA ARG A 39 -0.03 -3.15 -20.37
C ARG A 39 -0.77 -2.91 -21.68
N GLU A 40 -0.33 -3.60 -22.74
CA GLU A 40 -0.90 -3.41 -24.06
C GLU A 40 -2.39 -3.69 -24.12
N ASN A 41 -2.84 -4.65 -23.31
CA ASN A 41 -4.26 -4.99 -23.30
C ASN A 41 -5.11 -4.07 -22.44
N GLY A 42 -4.52 -2.99 -21.92
CA GLY A 42 -5.24 -2.03 -21.11
C GLY A 42 -5.27 -2.35 -19.62
N THR A 43 -4.74 -3.50 -19.22
CA THR A 43 -4.64 -3.85 -17.80
C THR A 43 -3.52 -3.04 -17.16
N VAL A 44 -3.77 -2.52 -15.97
CA VAL A 44 -2.77 -1.81 -15.19
C VAL A 44 -2.14 -2.78 -14.20
N TYR A 45 -0.82 -2.87 -14.23
CA TYR A 45 -0.08 -3.71 -13.29
C TYR A 45 0.54 -2.83 -12.22
N ILE A 46 0.25 -3.14 -10.95
CA ILE A 46 0.74 -2.35 -9.83
C ILE A 46 1.43 -3.28 -8.84
N LYS A 47 2.63 -2.90 -8.44
CA LYS A 47 3.35 -3.58 -7.38
C LYS A 47 3.58 -2.57 -6.27
N ALA A 48 3.26 -2.93 -5.03
CA ALA A 48 3.40 -2.01 -3.91
C ALA A 48 3.87 -2.75 -2.68
N THR A 49 4.51 -2.00 -1.79
CA THR A 49 5.02 -2.55 -0.53
C THR A 49 4.38 -1.81 0.63
N ILE A 50 3.89 -2.56 1.60
CA ILE A 50 3.40 -2.05 2.86
C ILE A 50 4.51 -2.21 3.88
N PHE A 51 4.90 -1.10 4.52
CA PHE A 51 5.97 -1.10 5.52
C PHE A 51 5.39 -1.04 6.91
N VAL A 52 5.92 -1.87 7.80
CA VAL A 52 5.58 -1.86 9.21
C VAL A 52 6.85 -1.69 10.01
N GLU A 53 6.72 -1.41 11.31
CA GLU A 53 7.90 -1.18 12.15
C GLU A 53 8.42 -2.44 12.82
N ARG A 54 7.56 -3.45 13.01
CA ARG A 54 7.94 -4.66 13.75
C ARG A 54 7.46 -5.90 13.02
N ASP A 55 8.20 -6.97 13.24
CA ASP A 55 7.84 -8.25 12.61
C ASP A 55 6.49 -8.77 13.08
N ALA A 56 6.13 -8.50 14.33
CA ALA A 56 4.81 -8.90 14.83
C ALA A 56 3.70 -8.21 14.04
N GLN A 57 3.91 -6.96 13.66
CA GLN A 57 2.95 -6.23 12.84
C GLN A 57 2.88 -6.81 11.44
N LYS A 58 4.03 -7.20 10.89
CA LYS A 58 4.05 -7.83 9.57
C LYS A 58 3.18 -9.07 9.56
N ALA A 59 3.29 -9.90 10.61
CA ALA A 59 2.49 -11.11 10.69
C ALA A 59 0.99 -10.79 10.69
N ILE A 60 0.59 -9.71 11.37
CA ILE A 60 -0.82 -9.31 11.41
C ILE A 60 -1.29 -8.84 10.03
N VAL A 61 -0.48 -8.06 9.34
CA VAL A 61 -0.87 -7.55 8.02
C VAL A 61 -0.99 -8.68 7.01
N ILE A 62 -0.11 -9.66 7.08
CA ILE A 62 -0.20 -10.83 6.19
C ILE A 62 -1.40 -11.70 6.60
N GLY A 63 -1.53 -11.93 7.91
CA GLY A 63 -2.62 -12.73 8.42
C GLY A 63 -2.39 -14.21 8.26
N ARG A 64 -3.29 -15.00 8.87
CA ARG A 64 -3.20 -16.45 8.80
C ARG A 64 -3.33 -16.90 7.35
N ASN A 65 -2.34 -17.67 6.89
CA ASN A 65 -2.32 -18.17 5.51
C ASN A 65 -2.45 -17.06 4.46
N GLY A 66 -2.00 -15.85 4.81
CA GLY A 66 -2.05 -14.73 3.87
C GLY A 66 -3.43 -14.15 3.67
N GLU A 67 -4.39 -14.45 4.53
CA GLU A 67 -5.77 -14.03 4.30
C GLU A 67 -5.97 -12.53 4.44
N MET A 68 -5.27 -11.89 5.38
CA MET A 68 -5.46 -10.46 5.57
C MET A 68 -4.88 -9.66 4.40
N ILE A 69 -3.67 -10.01 3.96
CA ILE A 69 -3.08 -9.29 2.82
C ILE A 69 -3.92 -9.50 1.56
N LYS A 70 -4.54 -10.65 1.44
CA LYS A 70 -5.43 -10.92 0.30
C LYS A 70 -6.68 -10.04 0.37
N ARG A 71 -7.24 -9.87 1.56
CA ARG A 71 -8.40 -9.00 1.73
C ARG A 71 -8.04 -7.55 1.44
N ILE A 72 -6.90 -7.12 1.92
CA ILE A 72 -6.43 -5.76 1.66
C ILE A 72 -6.26 -5.56 0.15
N GLY A 73 -5.63 -6.54 -0.51
CA GLY A 73 -5.42 -6.45 -1.95
C GLY A 73 -6.71 -6.39 -2.74
N THR A 74 -7.70 -7.21 -2.36
CA THR A 74 -8.97 -7.22 -3.06
C THR A 74 -9.70 -5.89 -2.90
N LEU A 75 -9.73 -5.37 -1.67
CA LEU A 75 -10.39 -4.09 -1.43
C LEU A 75 -9.69 -2.96 -2.18
N ALA A 76 -8.36 -2.90 -2.08
CA ALA A 76 -7.61 -1.85 -2.75
C ALA A 76 -7.77 -1.93 -4.27
N ARG A 77 -7.69 -3.14 -4.81
CA ARG A 77 -7.83 -3.32 -6.25
C ARG A 77 -9.18 -2.83 -6.74
N THR A 78 -10.24 -3.18 -6.01
CA THR A 78 -11.58 -2.76 -6.38
C THR A 78 -11.70 -1.24 -6.40
N GLU A 79 -11.10 -0.58 -5.41
CA GLU A 79 -11.16 0.87 -5.33
C GLU A 79 -10.34 1.52 -6.46
N ILE A 80 -9.19 0.96 -6.77
CA ILE A 80 -8.37 1.50 -7.83
C ILE A 80 -9.07 1.33 -9.17
N GLU A 81 -9.68 0.17 -9.41
CA GLU A 81 -10.42 -0.06 -10.65
C GLU A 81 -11.60 0.88 -10.78
N ALA A 82 -12.29 1.15 -9.67
CA ALA A 82 -13.42 2.08 -9.72
C ALA A 82 -12.95 3.48 -10.08
N MET A 83 -11.76 3.84 -9.65
CA MET A 83 -11.26 5.19 -9.90
C MET A 83 -10.75 5.37 -11.32
N ASN A 84 -10.01 4.40 -11.84
CA ASN A 84 -9.39 4.61 -13.15
C ASN A 84 -10.12 3.92 -14.30
N GLY A 85 -11.15 3.12 -14.00
CA GLY A 85 -11.94 2.47 -15.04
C GLY A 85 -11.22 1.37 -15.79
N LYS A 86 -10.13 0.86 -15.24
CA LYS A 86 -9.32 -0.15 -15.90
C LYS A 86 -9.19 -1.37 -15.03
N LYS A 87 -8.94 -2.50 -15.64
CA LYS A 87 -8.65 -3.71 -14.91
C LYS A 87 -7.27 -3.60 -14.27
N VAL A 88 -7.16 -4.00 -13.01
CA VAL A 88 -5.91 -3.85 -12.26
C VAL A 88 -5.46 -5.21 -11.75
N PHE A 89 -4.17 -5.46 -11.95
CA PHE A 89 -3.48 -6.58 -11.31
C PHE A 89 -2.59 -6.00 -10.21
N LEU A 90 -2.90 -6.31 -8.96
CA LEU A 90 -2.22 -5.72 -7.81
C LEU A 90 -1.43 -6.76 -7.06
N GLU A 91 -0.12 -6.49 -6.91
CA GLU A 91 0.78 -7.33 -6.13
C GLU A 91 1.22 -6.57 -4.89
N LEU A 92 0.99 -7.13 -3.71
CA LEU A 92 1.35 -6.50 -2.46
C LEU A 92 2.40 -7.30 -1.72
N TYR A 93 3.36 -6.59 -1.13
CA TYR A 93 4.38 -7.16 -0.27
C TYR A 93 4.36 -6.43 1.06
N VAL A 94 4.81 -7.09 2.10
CA VAL A 94 4.92 -6.48 3.42
C VAL A 94 6.36 -6.59 3.87
N LYS A 95 6.93 -5.48 4.32
CA LYS A 95 8.31 -5.46 4.81
C LYS A 95 8.38 -4.74 6.14
N THR A 96 9.24 -5.26 7.01
CA THR A 96 9.53 -4.59 8.26
C THR A 96 10.66 -3.60 8.04
N ARG A 97 10.44 -2.35 8.48
CA ARG A 97 11.48 -1.32 8.43
C ARG A 97 11.46 -0.61 9.76
N LYS A 98 12.40 -0.95 10.62
CA LYS A 98 12.42 -0.40 11.98
C LYS A 98 12.63 1.10 11.95
N ASN A 99 11.89 1.79 12.79
CA ASN A 99 12.02 3.24 12.95
C ASN A 99 11.78 4.03 11.67
N TRP A 100 10.96 3.50 10.76
CA TRP A 100 10.76 4.21 9.52
C TRP A 100 10.16 5.60 9.74
N LYS A 101 9.41 5.77 10.83
CA LYS A 101 8.80 7.07 11.12
C LYS A 101 9.83 8.15 11.43
N ASN A 102 11.02 7.75 11.81
CA ASN A 102 12.09 8.68 12.17
C ASN A 102 13.15 8.81 11.07
N ASP A 103 12.84 8.35 9.87
CA ASP A 103 13.78 8.37 8.75
C ASP A 103 13.28 9.37 7.71
N PRO A 104 13.82 10.61 7.69
CA PRO A 104 13.30 11.62 6.78
C PRO A 104 13.40 11.24 5.31
N ALA A 105 14.47 10.56 4.92
CA ALA A 105 14.61 10.17 3.52
C ALA A 105 13.53 9.16 3.14
N PHE A 106 13.27 8.20 4.02
CA PHE A 106 12.24 7.22 3.76
C PHE A 106 10.85 7.87 3.72
N LEU A 107 10.59 8.80 4.62
CA LEU A 107 9.31 9.50 4.64
C LEU A 107 9.06 10.24 3.33
N ARG A 108 10.10 10.84 2.78
CA ARG A 108 9.96 11.50 1.48
C ARG A 108 9.71 10.48 0.38
N GLU A 109 10.38 9.35 0.46
CA GLU A 109 10.26 8.30 -0.55
C GLU A 109 8.82 7.76 -0.62
N VAL A 110 8.16 7.62 0.51
CA VAL A 110 6.79 7.09 0.54
C VAL A 110 5.73 8.17 0.52
N GLY A 111 6.11 9.43 0.29
CA GLY A 111 5.15 10.49 0.15
C GLY A 111 4.67 11.11 1.44
N PHE A 112 5.25 10.76 2.56
CA PHE A 112 4.95 11.42 3.83
C PHE A 112 5.74 12.70 3.88
N THR A 113 5.04 13.83 3.93
CA THR A 113 5.74 15.09 3.94
C THR A 113 5.87 15.67 5.34
N GLY A 114 5.28 15.03 6.29
CA GLY A 114 5.33 15.52 7.65
C GLY A 114 4.36 16.61 7.93
N LYS A 115 3.69 17.10 6.93
CA LYS A 115 2.81 18.19 7.22
C LYS A 115 1.38 17.73 7.27
N GLY A 116 1.01 16.76 6.61
CA GLY A 116 -0.29 16.24 6.83
C GLY A 116 -0.38 15.74 8.22
N SER A 117 0.68 15.72 8.76
CA SER A 117 0.76 15.24 10.09
C SER A 117 0.33 16.27 11.02
#